data_6a076bfe4a8e87879913b8c368eb3af3
#
_entry.id   6a076bfe4a8e87879913b8c368eb3af3
#
_cell.length_a   1.000
_cell.length_b   1.000
_cell.length_c   1.000
_cell.angle_alpha   90.00
_cell.angle_beta   90.00
_cell.angle_gamma   90.00
#
_symmetry.space_group_name_H-M   'P 1'
#
loop_
_entity.id
_entity.type
_entity.pdbx_description
1 polymer ?
#
loop_
_entity_poly.entity_id
_entity_poly.type
_entity_poly.pdbx_seq_one_letter_code
_entity_poly.pdbx_strand_id
1 'polypeptide(L)'
;MSSPVPAIPVVFIPALLCDEQLYRDAIAALGEAIVPHVLLSPHPRLEDSVADILEHAPARFALVGTSYGGNLAMEVALAAPERVTALWLMGCNPAAPQAGGPDLAGGLEATPVAVFDMLAGLVVYKDAVAQAGVFKAMAQRVGGPAGAAQARALGVRREAESRLGALTMPALVLWGEQDALVPVAVGQALATALPNARFEVLQECGHLPTLEKPVESAALFAEFLETVKARAM
;
A
#
# COMPACT_ATOMS: atom_id res chain seq x y z
N MET A 1 -1.38 28.82 -25.38
CA MET A 1 -1.92 27.46 -25.09
C MET A 1 -0.89 26.78 -24.21
N SER A 2 -1.17 26.58 -22.93
CA SER A 2 -0.27 25.84 -22.03
C SER A 2 -0.19 24.41 -22.52
N SER A 3 1.03 23.88 -22.71
CA SER A 3 1.20 22.46 -23.00
C SER A 3 0.56 21.64 -21.88
N PRO A 4 -0.14 20.53 -22.20
CA PRO A 4 -0.71 19.69 -21.17
C PRO A 4 0.40 19.21 -20.23
N VAL A 5 0.17 19.32 -18.92
CA VAL A 5 1.10 18.79 -17.92
C VAL A 5 1.16 17.28 -18.12
N PRO A 6 2.35 16.68 -18.29
CA PRO A 6 2.45 15.26 -18.53
C PRO A 6 1.89 14.46 -17.34
N ALA A 7 1.15 13.40 -17.64
CA ALA A 7 0.61 12.49 -16.61
C ALA A 7 1.77 11.84 -15.83
N ILE A 8 1.58 11.69 -14.52
CA ILE A 8 2.61 11.16 -13.62
C ILE A 8 2.56 9.63 -13.66
N PRO A 9 3.67 8.91 -13.95
CA PRO A 9 3.74 7.48 -13.75
C PRO A 9 3.57 7.15 -12.25
N VAL A 10 2.61 6.27 -11.92
CA VAL A 10 2.33 5.85 -10.54
C VAL A 10 2.36 4.34 -10.46
N VAL A 11 3.24 3.80 -9.63
CA VAL A 11 3.30 2.37 -9.31
C VAL A 11 2.46 2.11 -8.08
N PHE A 12 1.53 1.17 -8.17
CA PHE A 12 0.66 0.72 -7.09
C PHE A 12 1.04 -0.69 -6.68
N ILE A 13 1.32 -0.89 -5.41
CA ILE A 13 1.63 -2.21 -4.82
C ILE A 13 0.49 -2.61 -3.88
N PRO A 14 -0.32 -3.63 -4.25
CA PRO A 14 -1.48 -4.04 -3.47
C PRO A 14 -1.11 -4.64 -2.10
N ALA A 15 -2.11 -4.67 -1.22
CA ALA A 15 -2.06 -5.34 0.05
C ALA A 15 -1.97 -6.88 -0.11
N LEU A 16 -1.63 -7.58 0.98
CA LEU A 16 -1.66 -9.04 1.01
C LEU A 16 -3.01 -9.57 0.51
N LEU A 17 -2.98 -10.55 -0.40
CA LEU A 17 -4.16 -11.14 -1.03
C LEU A 17 -5.01 -10.18 -1.89
N CYS A 18 -4.52 -9.00 -2.19
CA CYS A 18 -5.18 -8.04 -3.08
C CYS A 18 -4.51 -8.00 -4.45
N ASP A 19 -5.30 -7.68 -5.47
CA ASP A 19 -4.86 -7.45 -6.84
C ASP A 19 -5.18 -6.00 -7.30
N GLU A 20 -5.18 -5.75 -8.60
CA GLU A 20 -5.44 -4.42 -9.18
C GLU A 20 -6.82 -3.84 -8.79
N GLN A 21 -7.77 -4.69 -8.42
CA GLN A 21 -9.11 -4.24 -8.02
C GLN A 21 -9.09 -3.39 -6.75
N LEU A 22 -8.06 -3.55 -5.89
CA LEU A 22 -7.86 -2.71 -4.70
C LEU A 22 -7.83 -1.21 -5.04
N TYR A 23 -7.25 -0.87 -6.18
CA TYR A 23 -7.02 0.53 -6.60
C TYR A 23 -7.91 0.99 -7.75
N ARG A 24 -8.69 0.09 -8.36
CA ARG A 24 -9.44 0.33 -9.59
C ARG A 24 -10.27 1.63 -9.56
N ASP A 25 -11.06 1.80 -8.51
CA ASP A 25 -12.00 2.92 -8.42
C ASP A 25 -11.27 4.23 -8.05
N ALA A 26 -10.21 4.17 -7.25
CA ALA A 26 -9.34 5.30 -6.97
C ALA A 26 -8.54 5.74 -8.22
N ILE A 27 -8.02 4.80 -9.01
CA ILE A 27 -7.36 5.07 -10.30
C ILE A 27 -8.33 5.72 -11.27
N ALA A 28 -9.57 5.21 -11.36
CA ALA A 28 -10.61 5.80 -12.21
C ALA A 28 -10.93 7.25 -11.79
N ALA A 29 -10.97 7.54 -10.50
CA ALA A 29 -11.19 8.89 -9.98
C ALA A 29 -10.01 9.84 -10.23
N LEU A 30 -8.77 9.35 -10.28
CA LEU A 30 -7.58 10.13 -10.63
C LEU A 30 -7.50 10.44 -12.14
N GLY A 31 -8.13 9.61 -12.99
CA GLY A 31 -8.26 9.82 -14.43
C GLY A 31 -6.93 10.02 -15.15
N GLU A 32 -6.90 10.98 -16.07
CA GLU A 32 -5.74 11.26 -16.94
C GLU A 32 -4.56 11.96 -16.21
N ALA A 33 -4.71 12.30 -14.94
CA ALA A 33 -3.63 12.92 -14.17
C ALA A 33 -2.43 11.97 -13.94
N ILE A 34 -2.65 10.66 -14.05
CA ILE A 34 -1.66 9.61 -13.79
C ILE A 34 -1.58 8.58 -14.93
N VAL A 35 -0.44 7.90 -15.02
CA VAL A 35 -0.27 6.65 -15.77
C VAL A 35 -0.10 5.52 -14.76
N PRO A 36 -1.14 4.71 -14.48
CA PRO A 36 -1.08 3.69 -13.44
C PRO A 36 -0.33 2.43 -13.89
N HIS A 37 0.48 1.88 -13.00
CA HIS A 37 1.16 0.59 -13.11
C HIS A 37 0.87 -0.19 -11.83
N VAL A 38 0.00 -1.20 -11.87
CA VAL A 38 -0.26 -2.06 -10.72
C VAL A 38 0.65 -3.27 -10.79
N LEU A 39 1.55 -3.43 -9.82
CA LEU A 39 2.56 -4.48 -9.81
C LEU A 39 2.35 -5.40 -8.60
N LEU A 40 2.18 -6.70 -8.89
CA LEU A 40 2.11 -7.76 -7.89
C LEU A 40 3.42 -8.55 -7.95
N SER A 41 4.07 -8.71 -6.81
CA SER A 41 5.34 -9.44 -6.71
C SER A 41 5.35 -10.29 -5.42
N PRO A 42 4.70 -11.47 -5.43
CA PRO A 42 4.50 -12.29 -4.25
C PRO A 42 5.68 -13.22 -3.98
N HIS A 43 6.86 -12.68 -3.70
CA HIS A 43 8.02 -13.47 -3.25
C HIS A 43 8.02 -13.66 -1.74
N PRO A 44 8.65 -14.73 -1.21
CA PRO A 44 8.69 -15.03 0.22
C PRO A 44 9.69 -14.15 1.00
N ARG A 45 10.37 -13.22 0.33
CA ARG A 45 11.27 -12.21 0.88
C ARG A 45 11.00 -10.87 0.21
N LEU A 46 10.98 -9.79 1.01
CA LEU A 46 10.74 -8.44 0.44
C LEU A 46 11.84 -8.02 -0.52
N GLU A 47 13.09 -8.42 -0.28
CA GLU A 47 14.22 -8.09 -1.14
C GLU A 47 14.03 -8.61 -2.58
N ASP A 48 13.49 -9.82 -2.74
CA ASP A 48 13.21 -10.40 -4.06
C ASP A 48 12.05 -9.65 -4.74
N SER A 49 11.02 -9.28 -3.98
CA SER A 49 9.92 -8.45 -4.48
C SER A 49 10.39 -7.03 -4.85
N VAL A 50 11.32 -6.43 -4.11
CA VAL A 50 11.92 -5.12 -4.43
C VAL A 50 12.62 -5.17 -5.80
N ALA A 51 13.43 -6.21 -6.03
CA ALA A 51 14.15 -6.37 -7.31
C ALA A 51 13.17 -6.48 -8.48
N ASP A 52 12.14 -7.31 -8.34
CA ASP A 52 11.10 -7.52 -9.36
C ASP A 52 10.29 -6.23 -9.63
N ILE A 53 9.87 -5.50 -8.59
CA ILE A 53 9.18 -4.20 -8.76
C ILE A 53 10.09 -3.20 -9.50
N LEU A 54 11.36 -3.08 -9.12
CA LEU A 54 12.28 -2.14 -9.75
C LEU A 54 12.60 -2.49 -11.22
N GLU A 55 12.57 -3.79 -11.57
CA GLU A 55 12.72 -4.24 -12.96
C GLU A 55 11.56 -3.79 -13.85
N HIS A 56 10.31 -3.84 -13.33
CA HIS A 56 9.10 -3.57 -14.11
C HIS A 56 8.57 -2.13 -13.98
N ALA A 57 9.04 -1.37 -12.98
CA ALA A 57 8.62 0.00 -12.76
C ALA A 57 9.20 0.98 -13.80
N PRO A 58 8.50 2.08 -14.14
CA PRO A 58 9.05 3.18 -14.92
C PRO A 58 10.36 3.73 -14.35
N ALA A 59 11.14 4.46 -15.16
CA ALA A 59 12.42 5.04 -14.72
C ALA A 59 12.25 5.97 -13.50
N ARG A 60 11.17 6.76 -13.47
CA ARG A 60 10.78 7.61 -12.32
C ARG A 60 9.26 7.51 -12.13
N PHE A 61 8.81 7.41 -10.90
CA PHE A 61 7.40 7.19 -10.58
C PHE A 61 7.04 7.69 -9.17
N ALA A 62 5.77 8.02 -8.96
CA ALA A 62 5.20 8.06 -7.62
C ALA A 62 4.86 6.63 -7.19
N LEU A 63 5.00 6.32 -5.92
CA LEU A 63 4.86 4.96 -5.40
C LEU A 63 3.76 4.89 -4.34
N VAL A 64 2.81 3.99 -4.56
CA VAL A 64 1.64 3.76 -3.70
C VAL A 64 1.71 2.35 -3.13
N GLY A 65 1.51 2.20 -1.83
CA GLY A 65 1.47 0.89 -1.20
C GLY A 65 0.50 0.81 -0.04
N THR A 66 -0.24 -0.31 0.03
CA THR A 66 -1.18 -0.59 1.12
C THR A 66 -0.73 -1.83 1.88
N SER A 67 -0.63 -1.76 3.22
CA SER A 67 -0.35 -2.91 4.09
C SER A 67 0.97 -3.61 3.70
N TYR A 68 0.92 -4.88 3.26
CA TYR A 68 2.07 -5.59 2.66
C TYR A 68 2.74 -4.72 1.58
N GLY A 69 1.93 -4.17 0.65
CA GLY A 69 2.43 -3.29 -0.41
C GLY A 69 3.05 -2.00 0.13
N GLY A 70 2.59 -1.47 1.25
CA GLY A 70 3.18 -0.31 1.92
C GLY A 70 4.55 -0.62 2.54
N ASN A 71 4.71 -1.81 3.16
CA ASN A 71 6.02 -2.26 3.62
C ASN A 71 6.99 -2.47 2.46
N LEU A 72 6.51 -3.07 1.36
CA LEU A 72 7.32 -3.25 0.15
C LEU A 72 7.67 -1.90 -0.51
N ALA A 73 6.74 -0.94 -0.55
CA ALA A 73 6.98 0.40 -1.08
C ALA A 73 8.07 1.16 -0.32
N MET A 74 8.11 1.05 1.02
CA MET A 74 9.20 1.62 1.80
C MET A 74 10.56 1.02 1.41
N GLU A 75 10.66 -0.30 1.26
CA GLU A 75 11.90 -0.97 0.85
C GLU A 75 12.31 -0.61 -0.61
N VAL A 76 11.34 -0.51 -1.54
CA VAL A 76 11.60 -0.02 -2.91
C VAL A 76 12.14 1.41 -2.89
N ALA A 77 11.54 2.30 -2.10
CA ALA A 77 11.99 3.69 -1.99
C ALA A 77 13.37 3.81 -1.31
N LEU A 78 13.69 2.94 -0.35
CA LEU A 78 15.03 2.86 0.26
C LEU A 78 16.09 2.33 -0.70
N ALA A 79 15.72 1.40 -1.60
CA ALA A 79 16.63 0.79 -2.57
C ALA A 79 16.93 1.70 -3.77
N ALA A 80 15.98 2.55 -4.19
CA ALA A 80 16.11 3.41 -5.36
C ALA A 80 15.45 4.79 -5.13
N PRO A 81 15.93 5.58 -4.14
CA PRO A 81 15.30 6.84 -3.76
C PRO A 81 15.25 7.88 -4.89
N GLU A 82 16.20 7.83 -5.83
CA GLU A 82 16.28 8.73 -7.00
C GLU A 82 15.17 8.45 -8.04
N ARG A 83 14.56 7.26 -8.02
CA ARG A 83 13.46 6.88 -8.91
C ARG A 83 12.09 7.25 -8.35
N VAL A 84 11.94 7.32 -7.01
CA VAL A 84 10.67 7.56 -6.34
C VAL A 84 10.45 9.05 -6.13
N THR A 85 9.47 9.62 -6.84
CA THR A 85 9.18 11.06 -6.81
C THR A 85 8.25 11.47 -5.67
N ALA A 86 7.42 10.56 -5.20
CA ALA A 86 6.51 10.74 -4.08
C ALA A 86 6.09 9.38 -3.52
N LEU A 87 5.69 9.32 -2.24
CA LEU A 87 5.15 8.12 -1.58
C LEU A 87 3.69 8.34 -1.17
N TRP A 88 2.87 7.29 -1.30
CA TRP A 88 1.57 7.21 -0.67
C TRP A 88 1.46 5.88 0.08
N LEU A 89 1.44 5.93 1.41
CA LEU A 89 1.48 4.78 2.30
C LEU A 89 0.19 4.64 3.10
N MET A 90 -0.36 3.43 3.16
CA MET A 90 -1.61 3.11 3.83
C MET A 90 -1.49 1.79 4.62
N GLY A 91 -1.99 1.75 5.85
CA GLY A 91 -2.14 0.52 6.65
C GLY A 91 -0.86 -0.30 6.85
N CYS A 92 0.33 0.27 6.72
CA CYS A 92 1.60 -0.44 6.82
C CYS A 92 2.30 -0.18 8.16
N ASN A 93 3.11 -1.14 8.61
CA ASN A 93 3.84 -1.04 9.87
C ASN A 93 5.34 -1.18 9.62
N PRO A 94 6.16 -0.11 9.82
CA PRO A 94 7.60 -0.14 9.61
C PRO A 94 8.36 -0.96 10.67
N ALA A 95 7.74 -1.32 11.79
CA ALA A 95 8.37 -2.10 12.85
C ALA A 95 8.70 -3.54 12.40
N ALA A 96 9.65 -4.14 13.09
CA ALA A 96 9.93 -5.56 12.95
C ALA A 96 8.67 -6.41 13.24
N PRO A 97 8.53 -7.59 12.61
CA PRO A 97 7.43 -8.48 12.92
C PRO A 97 7.51 -8.94 14.39
N GLN A 98 6.35 -8.97 15.06
CA GLN A 98 6.28 -9.48 16.42
C GLN A 98 6.34 -11.01 16.44
N ALA A 99 7.15 -11.58 17.35
CA ALA A 99 7.20 -13.01 17.56
C ALA A 99 5.89 -13.54 18.18
N GLY A 100 5.50 -14.77 17.83
CA GLY A 100 4.35 -15.44 18.44
C GLY A 100 2.98 -15.06 17.86
N GLY A 101 2.94 -14.34 16.75
CA GLY A 101 1.69 -14.14 15.99
C GLY A 101 1.21 -15.43 15.31
N PRO A 102 -0.03 -15.43 14.78
CA PRO A 102 -0.57 -16.58 14.07
C PRO A 102 0.27 -16.92 12.82
N ASP A 103 0.43 -18.22 12.54
CA ASP A 103 1.08 -18.69 11.30
C ASP A 103 0.14 -18.48 10.10
N LEU A 104 0.09 -17.23 9.63
CA LEU A 104 -0.74 -16.84 8.50
C LEU A 104 -0.31 -17.55 7.21
N ALA A 105 1.00 -17.75 7.00
CA ALA A 105 1.51 -18.43 5.81
C ALA A 105 1.09 -19.90 5.78
N GLY A 106 1.26 -20.64 6.88
CA GLY A 106 0.79 -22.02 6.99
C GLY A 106 -0.72 -22.14 6.85
N GLY A 107 -1.48 -21.20 7.42
CA GLY A 107 -2.93 -21.15 7.25
C GLY A 107 -3.35 -20.95 5.78
N LEU A 108 -2.68 -20.07 5.05
CA LEU A 108 -2.94 -19.83 3.62
C LEU A 108 -2.57 -21.03 2.73
N GLU A 109 -1.62 -21.85 3.13
CA GLU A 109 -1.30 -23.11 2.42
C GLU A 109 -2.27 -24.22 2.72
N ALA A 110 -2.67 -24.36 3.99
CA ALA A 110 -3.49 -25.48 4.44
C ALA A 110 -4.99 -25.26 4.23
N THR A 111 -5.50 -24.07 4.54
CA THR A 111 -6.93 -23.73 4.54
C THR A 111 -7.18 -22.30 4.03
N PRO A 112 -6.81 -21.99 2.77
CA PRO A 112 -6.82 -20.61 2.27
C PRO A 112 -8.19 -19.93 2.39
N VAL A 113 -9.28 -20.63 2.08
CA VAL A 113 -10.64 -20.07 2.14
C VAL A 113 -11.02 -19.60 3.55
N ALA A 114 -10.66 -20.38 4.58
CA ALA A 114 -10.92 -20.00 5.97
C ALA A 114 -10.13 -18.74 6.36
N VAL A 115 -8.90 -18.60 5.87
CA VAL A 115 -8.09 -17.40 6.08
C VAL A 115 -8.66 -16.20 5.33
N PHE A 116 -9.15 -16.38 4.09
CA PHE A 116 -9.81 -15.30 3.34
C PHE A 116 -11.05 -14.80 4.06
N ASP A 117 -11.88 -15.72 4.60
CA ASP A 117 -13.09 -15.38 5.35
C ASP A 117 -12.77 -14.62 6.64
N MET A 118 -11.75 -15.08 7.37
CA MET A 118 -11.27 -14.42 8.59
C MET A 118 -10.76 -12.98 8.29
N LEU A 119 -9.89 -12.84 7.30
CA LEU A 119 -9.30 -11.56 6.95
C LEU A 119 -10.35 -10.58 6.41
N ALA A 120 -11.33 -11.04 5.63
CA ALA A 120 -12.39 -10.19 5.10
C ALA A 120 -13.17 -9.45 6.19
N GLY A 121 -13.31 -10.05 7.38
CA GLY A 121 -13.94 -9.39 8.53
C GLY A 121 -13.04 -8.40 9.27
N LEU A 122 -11.73 -8.36 8.97
CA LEU A 122 -10.75 -7.54 9.66
C LEU A 122 -10.21 -6.38 8.82
N VAL A 123 -10.14 -6.58 7.49
CA VAL A 123 -9.48 -5.62 6.57
C VAL A 123 -10.37 -4.47 6.14
N VAL A 124 -11.66 -4.51 6.44
CA VAL A 124 -12.59 -3.42 6.11
C VAL A 124 -13.34 -2.96 7.35
N TYR A 125 -13.88 -1.74 7.29
CA TYR A 125 -14.81 -1.25 8.30
C TYR A 125 -16.01 -2.20 8.44
N LYS A 126 -16.49 -2.39 9.67
CA LYS A 126 -17.53 -3.40 10.02
C LYS A 126 -18.81 -3.33 9.16
N ASP A 127 -19.17 -2.14 8.68
CA ASP A 127 -20.37 -1.92 7.86
C ASP A 127 -20.08 -1.97 6.34
N ALA A 128 -18.81 -2.14 5.93
CA ALA A 128 -18.37 -2.21 4.54
C ALA A 128 -18.49 -3.64 3.96
N VAL A 129 -19.69 -4.26 4.06
CA VAL A 129 -19.93 -5.66 3.67
C VAL A 129 -19.64 -5.93 2.19
N ALA A 130 -19.95 -4.97 1.31
CA ALA A 130 -19.67 -5.11 -0.12
C ALA A 130 -18.15 -5.18 -0.37
N GLN A 131 -17.37 -4.35 0.31
CA GLN A 131 -15.91 -4.30 0.20
C GLN A 131 -15.25 -5.57 0.76
N ALA A 132 -15.80 -6.15 1.83
CA ALA A 132 -15.39 -7.47 2.31
C ALA A 132 -15.58 -8.55 1.24
N GLY A 133 -16.68 -8.51 0.49
CA GLY A 133 -16.92 -9.40 -0.65
C GLY A 133 -15.91 -9.19 -1.79
N VAL A 134 -15.56 -7.94 -2.10
CA VAL A 134 -14.53 -7.61 -3.09
C VAL A 134 -13.17 -8.12 -2.66
N PHE A 135 -12.79 -7.93 -1.38
CA PHE A 135 -11.55 -8.49 -0.84
C PHE A 135 -11.48 -10.00 -1.00
N LYS A 136 -12.55 -10.74 -0.65
CA LYS A 136 -12.60 -12.19 -0.82
C LYS A 136 -12.42 -12.63 -2.27
N ALA A 137 -13.02 -11.91 -3.21
CA ALA A 137 -12.85 -12.17 -4.64
C ALA A 137 -11.40 -11.94 -5.11
N MET A 138 -10.74 -10.88 -4.64
CA MET A 138 -9.30 -10.67 -4.88
C MET A 138 -8.46 -11.80 -4.28
N ALA A 139 -8.71 -12.16 -3.03
CA ALA A 139 -7.99 -13.22 -2.33
C ALA A 139 -8.10 -14.58 -3.04
N GLN A 140 -9.27 -14.90 -3.61
CA GLN A 140 -9.47 -16.09 -4.42
C GLN A 140 -8.67 -16.07 -5.72
N ARG A 141 -8.53 -14.91 -6.39
CA ARG A 141 -7.73 -14.77 -7.63
C ARG A 141 -6.24 -14.84 -7.36
N VAL A 142 -5.76 -14.14 -6.32
CA VAL A 142 -4.35 -14.16 -5.89
C VAL A 142 -3.95 -15.57 -5.42
N GLY A 143 -4.82 -16.22 -4.66
CA GLY A 143 -4.67 -17.59 -4.20
C GLY A 143 -3.78 -17.78 -2.97
N GLY A 144 -3.96 -18.92 -2.32
CA GLY A 144 -3.24 -19.29 -1.10
C GLY A 144 -1.70 -19.27 -1.23
N PRO A 145 -1.11 -19.88 -2.28
CA PRO A 145 0.35 -19.91 -2.45
C PRO A 145 1.00 -18.51 -2.54
N ALA A 146 0.44 -17.60 -3.33
CA ALA A 146 0.93 -16.24 -3.45
C ALA A 146 0.75 -15.46 -2.14
N GLY A 147 -0.42 -15.59 -1.50
CA GLY A 147 -0.67 -15.02 -0.18
C GLY A 147 0.29 -15.53 0.89
N ALA A 148 0.61 -16.85 0.88
CA ALA A 148 1.57 -17.44 1.80
C ALA A 148 2.99 -16.87 1.59
N ALA A 149 3.41 -16.67 0.34
CA ALA A 149 4.68 -16.02 0.06
C ALA A 149 4.74 -14.59 0.60
N GLN A 150 3.69 -13.79 0.37
CA GLN A 150 3.57 -12.44 0.92
C GLN A 150 3.60 -12.44 2.47
N ALA A 151 2.88 -13.36 3.11
CA ALA A 151 2.86 -13.51 4.56
C ALA A 151 4.23 -13.87 5.13
N ARG A 152 4.97 -14.77 4.47
CA ARG A 152 6.37 -15.10 4.85
C ARG A 152 7.27 -13.88 4.74
N ALA A 153 7.17 -13.12 3.64
CA ALA A 153 7.96 -11.90 3.47
C ALA A 153 7.72 -10.91 4.61
N LEU A 154 6.46 -10.73 5.04
CA LEU A 154 6.14 -9.91 6.22
C LEU A 154 6.72 -10.48 7.50
N GLY A 155 6.70 -11.80 7.68
CA GLY A 155 7.16 -12.49 8.89
C GLY A 155 8.68 -12.44 9.09
N VAL A 156 9.46 -12.26 8.01
CA VAL A 156 10.94 -12.22 8.04
C VAL A 156 11.53 -10.85 7.70
N ARG A 157 10.66 -9.84 7.47
CA ARG A 157 11.12 -8.49 7.10
C ARG A 157 11.97 -7.86 8.18
N ARG A 158 12.91 -7.04 7.76
CA ARG A 158 13.63 -6.15 8.68
C ARG A 158 12.72 -4.97 9.06
N GLU A 159 13.01 -4.37 10.20
CA GLU A 159 12.40 -3.09 10.55
C GLU A 159 12.86 -2.00 9.57
N ALA A 160 11.96 -1.07 9.26
CA ALA A 160 12.26 0.08 8.44
C ALA A 160 12.35 1.38 9.27
N GLU A 161 11.92 1.36 10.53
CA GLU A 161 11.80 2.53 11.40
C GLU A 161 13.10 3.34 11.48
N SER A 162 14.23 2.68 11.71
CA SER A 162 15.55 3.34 11.80
C SER A 162 16.04 3.94 10.49
N ARG A 163 15.40 3.57 9.33
CA ARG A 163 15.79 4.00 7.99
C ARG A 163 14.82 5.01 7.37
N LEU A 164 13.67 5.29 8.00
CA LEU A 164 12.65 6.20 7.47
C LEU A 164 13.17 7.61 7.22
N GLY A 165 14.15 8.08 8.00
CA GLY A 165 14.80 9.37 7.81
C GLY A 165 15.53 9.55 6.47
N ALA A 166 15.84 8.45 5.76
CA ALA A 166 16.42 8.46 4.42
C ALA A 166 15.38 8.67 3.30
N LEU A 167 14.09 8.50 3.60
CA LEU A 167 12.99 8.70 2.66
C LEU A 167 12.62 10.19 2.60
N THR A 168 13.41 10.97 1.87
CA THR A 168 13.27 12.43 1.80
C THR A 168 12.29 12.93 0.75
N MET A 169 11.76 12.05 -0.11
CA MET A 169 10.70 12.40 -1.05
C MET A 169 9.42 12.80 -0.29
N PRO A 170 8.57 13.66 -0.88
CA PRO A 170 7.25 13.93 -0.31
C PRO A 170 6.46 12.66 -0.06
N ALA A 171 5.74 12.57 1.06
CA ALA A 171 4.92 11.42 1.41
C ALA A 171 3.51 11.82 1.87
N LEU A 172 2.51 11.06 1.44
CA LEU A 172 1.17 11.05 1.99
C LEU A 172 0.99 9.76 2.78
N VAL A 173 0.68 9.86 4.06
CA VAL A 173 0.31 8.73 4.92
C VAL A 173 -1.17 8.83 5.17
N LEU A 174 -1.96 7.87 4.66
CA LEU A 174 -3.41 7.86 4.74
C LEU A 174 -3.89 6.64 5.54
N TRP A 175 -4.78 6.84 6.50
CA TRP A 175 -5.26 5.77 7.37
C TRP A 175 -6.77 5.74 7.50
N GLY A 176 -7.35 4.55 7.66
CA GLY A 176 -8.71 4.41 8.15
C GLY A 176 -8.75 4.51 9.67
N GLU A 177 -9.67 5.31 10.22
CA GLU A 177 -9.79 5.49 11.67
C GLU A 177 -10.10 4.18 12.41
N GLN A 178 -10.84 3.29 11.75
CA GLN A 178 -11.25 2.00 12.30
C GLN A 178 -10.40 0.83 11.75
N ASP A 179 -9.14 1.07 11.39
CA ASP A 179 -8.22 0.00 11.00
C ASP A 179 -8.00 -0.96 12.18
N ALA A 180 -8.55 -2.17 12.06
CA ALA A 180 -8.47 -3.20 13.10
C ALA A 180 -7.16 -4.00 13.08
N LEU A 181 -6.37 -3.90 12.00
CA LEU A 181 -5.09 -4.62 11.87
C LEU A 181 -3.89 -3.76 12.28
N VAL A 182 -3.87 -2.50 11.84
CA VAL A 182 -2.77 -1.57 12.15
C VAL A 182 -3.38 -0.28 12.71
N PRO A 183 -3.27 -0.05 14.02
CA PRO A 183 -3.87 1.12 14.66
C PRO A 183 -3.39 2.46 14.08
N VAL A 184 -4.24 3.46 14.03
CA VAL A 184 -3.97 4.84 13.55
C VAL A 184 -2.70 5.42 14.15
N ALA A 185 -2.40 5.11 15.43
CA ALA A 185 -1.18 5.56 16.09
C ALA A 185 0.11 5.12 15.37
N VAL A 186 0.10 3.96 14.68
CA VAL A 186 1.25 3.50 13.87
C VAL A 186 1.40 4.39 12.65
N GLY A 187 0.32 4.75 11.97
CA GLY A 187 0.33 5.69 10.84
C GLY A 187 0.82 7.08 11.25
N GLN A 188 0.38 7.57 12.40
CA GLN A 188 0.84 8.84 12.95
C GLN A 188 2.34 8.81 13.27
N ALA A 189 2.83 7.72 13.86
CA ALA A 189 4.27 7.54 14.15
C ALA A 189 5.09 7.46 12.85
N LEU A 190 4.61 6.71 11.85
CA LEU A 190 5.22 6.63 10.53
C LEU A 190 5.34 8.01 9.87
N ALA A 191 4.25 8.79 9.86
CA ALA A 191 4.26 10.14 9.29
C ALA A 191 5.22 11.09 10.03
N THR A 192 5.32 10.94 11.36
CA THR A 192 6.25 11.74 12.18
C THR A 192 7.72 11.40 11.89
N ALA A 193 8.01 10.14 11.58
CA ALA A 193 9.37 9.66 11.29
C ALA A 193 9.84 9.98 9.85
N LEU A 194 8.91 10.22 8.94
CA LEU A 194 9.21 10.60 7.55
C LEU A 194 9.47 12.13 7.47
N PRO A 195 10.58 12.57 6.84
CA PRO A 195 10.98 14.00 6.83
C PRO A 195 9.97 14.94 6.19
N ASN A 196 9.22 14.48 5.18
CA ASN A 196 8.31 15.30 4.36
C ASN A 196 6.94 14.66 4.21
N ALA A 197 6.33 14.21 5.32
CA ALA A 197 5.03 13.54 5.28
C ALA A 197 3.87 14.47 5.67
N ARG A 198 2.73 14.25 4.99
CA ARG A 198 1.38 14.69 5.40
C ARG A 198 0.64 13.46 5.92
N PHE A 199 -0.07 13.59 7.04
CA PHE A 199 -0.89 12.52 7.62
C PHE A 199 -2.37 12.87 7.51
N GLU A 200 -3.17 11.91 7.03
CA GLU A 200 -4.62 12.04 6.89
C GLU A 200 -5.33 10.79 7.41
N VAL A 201 -6.52 10.99 7.98
CA VAL A 201 -7.36 9.91 8.52
C VAL A 201 -8.76 9.99 7.93
N LEU A 202 -9.25 8.86 7.41
CA LEU A 202 -10.61 8.73 6.90
C LEU A 202 -11.52 8.10 7.97
N GLN A 203 -12.64 8.75 8.21
CA GLN A 203 -13.69 8.27 9.11
C GLN A 203 -14.46 7.11 8.47
N GLU A 204 -15.00 6.20 9.28
CA GLU A 204 -15.76 5.03 8.80
C GLU A 204 -15.02 4.25 7.73
N CYS A 205 -13.73 4.02 7.98
CA CYS A 205 -12.80 3.37 7.08
C CYS A 205 -11.90 2.42 7.88
N GLY A 206 -11.69 1.23 7.35
CA GLY A 206 -10.82 0.20 7.91
C GLY A 206 -9.42 0.24 7.30
N HIS A 207 -8.89 -0.95 7.02
CA HIS A 207 -7.50 -1.16 6.59
C HIS A 207 -7.23 -0.87 5.11
N LEU A 208 -8.29 -0.78 4.28
CA LEU A 208 -8.18 -0.64 2.82
C LEU A 208 -8.80 0.66 2.30
N PRO A 209 -8.22 1.84 2.59
CA PRO A 209 -8.81 3.15 2.26
C PRO A 209 -9.23 3.30 0.79
N THR A 210 -8.41 2.84 -0.16
CA THR A 210 -8.71 2.95 -1.60
C THR A 210 -9.82 2.02 -2.08
N LEU A 211 -10.14 0.97 -1.32
CA LEU A 211 -11.30 0.10 -1.58
C LEU A 211 -12.57 0.63 -0.92
N GLU A 212 -12.45 1.19 0.29
CA GLU A 212 -13.58 1.57 1.12
C GLU A 212 -14.07 2.99 0.84
N LYS A 213 -13.13 3.90 0.58
CA LYS A 213 -13.35 5.34 0.33
C LYS A 213 -12.55 5.80 -0.90
N PRO A 214 -12.80 5.21 -2.09
CA PRO A 214 -11.97 5.43 -3.28
C PRO A 214 -11.92 6.89 -3.74
N VAL A 215 -13.05 7.60 -3.69
CA VAL A 215 -13.14 8.99 -4.16
C VAL A 215 -12.39 9.93 -3.22
N GLU A 216 -12.59 9.78 -1.91
CA GLU A 216 -11.92 10.58 -0.89
C GLU A 216 -10.40 10.31 -0.89
N SER A 217 -10.01 9.04 -0.99
CA SER A 217 -8.59 8.64 -1.10
C SER A 217 -7.93 9.24 -2.33
N ALA A 218 -8.61 9.18 -3.50
CA ALA A 218 -8.11 9.74 -4.75
C ALA A 218 -8.01 11.28 -4.68
N ALA A 219 -8.98 11.96 -4.06
CA ALA A 219 -8.97 13.41 -3.93
C ALA A 219 -7.77 13.89 -3.09
N LEU A 220 -7.50 13.23 -1.95
CA LEU A 220 -6.34 13.52 -1.10
C LEU A 220 -5.02 13.29 -1.85
N PHE A 221 -4.93 12.21 -2.64
CA PHE A 221 -3.74 11.94 -3.41
C PHE A 221 -3.56 12.92 -4.58
N ALA A 222 -4.63 13.31 -5.27
CA ALA A 222 -4.57 14.31 -6.32
C ALA A 222 -4.09 15.67 -5.79
N GLU A 223 -4.65 16.13 -4.66
CA GLU A 223 -4.21 17.35 -3.99
C GLU A 223 -2.73 17.26 -3.58
N PHE A 224 -2.32 16.12 -3.03
CA PHE A 224 -0.92 15.87 -2.67
C PHE A 224 0.00 15.93 -3.89
N LEU A 225 -0.36 15.32 -5.02
CA LEU A 225 0.43 15.37 -6.26
C LEU A 225 0.60 16.80 -6.79
N GLU A 226 -0.41 17.67 -6.67
CA GLU A 226 -0.27 19.08 -7.07
C GLU A 226 0.76 19.82 -6.20
N THR A 227 0.83 19.51 -4.90
CA THR A 227 1.86 20.08 -4.02
C THR A 227 3.26 19.59 -4.38
N VAL A 228 3.40 18.35 -4.83
CA VAL A 228 4.66 17.76 -5.31
C VAL A 228 5.13 18.45 -6.60
N LYS A 229 4.22 18.64 -7.57
CA LYS A 229 4.51 19.34 -8.83
C LYS A 229 4.98 20.77 -8.57
N ALA A 230 4.30 21.51 -7.68
CA ALA A 230 4.65 22.90 -7.36
C ALA A 230 6.05 23.05 -6.74
N ARG A 231 6.56 22.05 -6.04
CA ARG A 231 7.92 22.03 -5.45
C ARG A 231 9.02 21.67 -6.46
N ALA A 232 8.65 21.05 -7.58
CA ALA A 232 9.60 20.62 -8.61
C ALA A 232 9.85 21.69 -9.70
N MET A 233 9.04 22.75 -9.71
CA MET A 233 9.17 23.93 -10.59
C MET A 233 9.99 25.01 -9.92
#